data_7bf3cdb41489d93bb0a37178c042a22d
#
_entry.id   7bf3cdb41489d93bb0a37178c042a22d
#
_cell.length_a   1.000
_cell.length_b   1.000
_cell.length_c   1.000
_cell.angle_alpha   90.00
_cell.angle_beta   90.00
_cell.angle_gamma   90.00
#
_symmetry.space_group_name_H-M   'P 1'
#
loop_
_entity.id
_entity.type
_entity.pdbx_description
1 polymer ?
#
loop_
_entity_poly.entity_id
_entity_poly.type
_entity_poly.pdbx_seq_one_letter_code
_entity_poly.pdbx_strand_id
1 'polypeptide(L)'
;MRLSDKIAYINHDIDDAIRAGILTEAMLPQEYTSVLGHSVRERLNTLIHSIIDSSRNQPDILMDDDIETAMQGLRSFMFSNVYQDSAAKSEEHKAKEVVRQLYTYYLEHTGELPEEYLNMVWIDHESLPRVVCDYVAGMTDDYAIHCFQEIYIPKFWQLM
;
A
#
# COMPACT_ATOMS: atom_id res chain seq x y z
N MET A 1 3.22 -7.69 15.10
CA MET A 1 2.85 -7.76 13.72
C MET A 1 3.61 -8.89 13.07
N ARG A 2 3.01 -9.58 12.33
CA ARG A 2 2.99 -10.98 12.09
C ARG A 2 3.75 -11.36 10.85
N LEU A 3 4.40 -12.51 10.87
CA LEU A 3 5.20 -13.01 9.74
C LEU A 3 4.37 -13.05 8.44
N SER A 4 3.09 -13.38 8.53
CA SER A 4 2.18 -13.40 7.38
C SER A 4 2.09 -12.06 6.66
N ASP A 5 2.00 -10.94 7.40
CA ASP A 5 1.95 -9.61 6.80
C ASP A 5 3.27 -9.26 6.09
N LYS A 6 4.40 -9.58 6.75
CA LYS A 6 5.73 -9.35 6.14
C LYS A 6 5.91 -10.14 4.83
N ILE A 7 5.45 -11.39 4.81
CA ILE A 7 5.51 -12.25 3.63
C ILE A 7 4.60 -11.72 2.51
N ALA A 8 3.38 -11.31 2.85
CA ALA A 8 2.45 -10.75 1.89
C ALA A 8 3.01 -9.47 1.27
N TYR A 9 3.42 -8.50 2.09
CA TYR A 9 3.93 -7.22 1.63
C TYR A 9 5.13 -7.36 0.71
N ILE A 10 6.19 -8.07 1.11
CA ILE A 10 7.39 -8.17 0.28
C ILE A 10 7.09 -8.80 -1.09
N ASN A 11 6.20 -9.79 -1.16
CA ASN A 11 5.86 -10.44 -2.42
C ASN A 11 4.95 -9.57 -3.30
N HIS A 12 3.99 -8.86 -2.72
CA HIS A 12 3.14 -7.92 -3.44
C HIS A 12 3.95 -6.73 -3.96
N ASP A 13 4.81 -6.15 -3.14
CA ASP A 13 5.65 -5.02 -3.52
C ASP A 13 6.59 -5.36 -4.69
N ILE A 14 7.19 -6.55 -4.70
CA ILE A 14 8.00 -7.02 -5.81
C ILE A 14 7.15 -7.17 -7.09
N ASP A 15 5.97 -7.80 -6.97
CA ASP A 15 5.08 -8.02 -8.11
C ASP A 15 4.57 -6.70 -8.70
N ASP A 16 4.20 -5.75 -7.85
CA ASP A 16 3.75 -4.43 -8.24
C ASP A 16 4.87 -3.61 -8.90
N ALA A 17 6.09 -3.67 -8.36
CA ALA A 17 7.24 -3.01 -8.97
C ALA A 17 7.58 -3.59 -10.36
N ILE A 18 7.42 -4.91 -10.53
CA ILE A 18 7.59 -5.58 -11.83
C ILE A 18 6.49 -5.16 -12.80
N ARG A 19 5.22 -5.14 -12.38
CA ARG A 19 4.10 -4.69 -13.21
C ARG A 19 4.23 -3.22 -13.62
N ALA A 20 4.74 -2.38 -12.73
CA ALA A 20 5.01 -0.98 -13.01
C ALA A 20 6.23 -0.75 -13.93
N GLY A 21 6.98 -1.81 -14.29
CA GLY A 21 8.18 -1.71 -15.10
C GLY A 21 9.39 -1.06 -14.39
N ILE A 22 9.31 -0.91 -13.06
CA ILE A 22 10.38 -0.35 -12.22
C ILE A 22 11.46 -1.40 -11.97
N LEU A 23 11.06 -2.66 -11.86
CA LEU A 23 11.89 -3.81 -11.51
C LEU A 23 11.69 -4.95 -12.50
N THR A 24 12.68 -5.81 -12.61
CA THR A 24 12.54 -7.12 -13.25
C THR A 24 13.00 -8.21 -12.28
N GLU A 25 12.51 -9.43 -12.42
CA GLU A 25 12.92 -10.55 -11.56
C GLU A 25 14.45 -10.75 -11.58
N ALA A 26 15.10 -10.51 -12.73
CA ALA A 26 16.55 -10.62 -12.89
C ALA A 26 17.36 -9.55 -12.13
N MET A 27 16.72 -8.46 -11.70
CA MET A 27 17.37 -7.41 -10.93
C MET A 27 17.40 -7.75 -9.43
N LEU A 28 16.59 -8.71 -8.98
CA LEU A 28 16.61 -9.15 -7.59
C LEU A 28 17.96 -9.82 -7.26
N PRO A 29 18.55 -9.54 -6.07
CA PRO A 29 19.83 -10.12 -5.70
C PRO A 29 19.79 -11.64 -5.68
N GLN A 30 20.70 -12.26 -6.43
CA GLN A 30 20.75 -13.72 -6.60
C GLN A 30 21.00 -14.44 -5.28
N GLU A 31 21.71 -13.82 -4.33
CA GLU A 31 21.95 -14.37 -3.01
C GLU A 31 20.65 -14.64 -2.24
N TYR A 32 19.60 -13.84 -2.44
CA TYR A 32 18.32 -14.04 -1.80
C TYR A 32 17.35 -14.88 -2.63
N THR A 33 17.36 -14.69 -3.96
CA THR A 33 16.47 -15.46 -4.85
C THR A 33 16.87 -16.91 -4.97
N SER A 34 18.14 -17.25 -4.82
CA SER A 34 18.57 -18.66 -4.77
C SER A 34 18.07 -19.41 -3.53
N VAL A 35 17.81 -18.70 -2.41
CA VAL A 35 17.26 -19.27 -1.18
C VAL A 35 15.74 -19.30 -1.24
N LEU A 36 15.12 -18.21 -1.66
CA LEU A 36 13.67 -18.03 -1.57
C LEU A 36 12.91 -18.52 -2.81
N GLY A 37 13.55 -18.51 -3.98
CA GLY A 37 12.94 -18.83 -5.27
C GLY A 37 12.91 -17.65 -6.22
N HIS A 38 12.72 -17.93 -7.51
CA HIS A 38 12.79 -16.98 -8.63
C HIS A 38 11.41 -16.55 -9.15
N SER A 39 10.36 -16.84 -8.41
CA SER A 39 8.99 -16.43 -8.72
C SER A 39 8.20 -16.17 -7.43
N VAL A 40 7.14 -15.37 -7.53
CA VAL A 40 6.21 -15.15 -6.40
C VAL A 40 5.74 -16.46 -5.79
N ARG A 41 5.40 -17.44 -6.67
CA ARG A 41 4.93 -18.77 -6.23
C ARG A 41 5.99 -19.51 -5.44
N GLU A 42 7.23 -19.54 -5.93
CA GLU A 42 8.34 -20.22 -5.25
C GLU A 42 8.66 -19.54 -3.93
N ARG A 43 8.77 -18.21 -3.91
CA ARG A 43 9.03 -17.45 -2.69
C ARG A 43 7.97 -17.70 -1.63
N LEU A 44 6.69 -17.61 -1.99
CA LEU A 44 5.59 -17.89 -1.05
C LEU A 44 5.66 -19.33 -0.53
N ASN A 45 5.91 -20.30 -1.41
CA ASN A 45 6.01 -21.70 -1.02
C ASN A 45 7.16 -21.92 -0.03
N THR A 46 8.35 -21.40 -0.30
CA THR A 46 9.51 -21.50 0.59
C THR A 46 9.25 -20.85 1.94
N LEU A 47 8.72 -19.63 1.98
CA LEU A 47 8.45 -18.90 3.20
C LEU A 47 7.37 -19.58 4.07
N ILE A 48 6.30 -20.07 3.45
CA ILE A 48 5.21 -20.76 4.17
C ILE A 48 5.68 -22.09 4.73
N HIS A 49 6.39 -22.88 3.93
CA HIS A 49 6.92 -24.16 4.41
C HIS A 49 7.94 -23.97 5.53
N SER A 50 8.81 -22.99 5.44
CA SER A 50 9.74 -22.66 6.52
C SER A 50 9.02 -22.38 7.84
N ILE A 51 7.95 -21.57 7.80
CA ILE A 51 7.17 -21.30 9.01
C ILE A 51 6.53 -22.58 9.55
N ILE A 52 5.93 -23.41 8.71
CA ILE A 52 5.26 -24.65 9.12
C ILE A 52 6.26 -25.61 9.78
N ASP A 53 7.41 -25.79 9.15
CA ASP A 53 8.40 -26.75 9.61
C ASP A 53 9.14 -26.27 10.87
N SER A 54 9.53 -25.00 10.91
CA SER A 54 10.24 -24.41 12.06
C SER A 54 9.35 -24.22 13.27
N SER A 55 8.03 -24.03 13.09
CA SER A 55 7.08 -23.86 14.21
C SER A 55 6.54 -25.18 14.75
N ARG A 56 6.83 -26.32 14.10
CA ARG A 56 6.29 -27.62 14.51
C ARG A 56 6.77 -28.00 15.92
N ASN A 57 5.83 -28.19 16.82
CA ASN A 57 6.07 -28.49 18.24
C ASN A 57 6.81 -27.38 19.01
N GLN A 58 6.77 -26.14 18.50
CA GLN A 58 7.28 -24.98 19.20
C GLN A 58 6.13 -24.14 19.79
N PRO A 59 6.36 -23.43 20.91
CA PRO A 59 5.35 -22.55 21.50
C PRO A 59 5.13 -21.26 20.68
N ASP A 60 6.07 -20.93 19.81
CA ASP A 60 6.07 -19.70 18.99
C ASP A 60 6.05 -20.00 17.50
N ILE A 61 5.67 -18.99 16.70
CA ILE A 61 5.74 -19.04 15.26
C ILE A 61 7.14 -18.61 14.84
N LEU A 62 7.89 -19.52 14.25
CA LEU A 62 9.30 -19.35 13.86
C LEU A 62 9.46 -19.52 12.35
N MET A 63 10.54 -18.95 11.84
CA MET A 63 11.05 -19.15 10.48
C MET A 63 12.51 -19.60 10.58
N ASP A 64 12.98 -20.35 9.62
CA ASP A 64 14.39 -20.70 9.49
C ASP A 64 15.24 -19.44 9.33
N ASP A 65 16.38 -19.38 10.03
CA ASP A 65 17.23 -18.19 10.10
C ASP A 65 17.78 -17.76 8.72
N ASP A 66 18.13 -18.71 7.86
CA ASP A 66 18.65 -18.41 6.51
C ASP A 66 17.54 -17.83 5.62
N ILE A 67 16.34 -18.37 5.76
CA ILE A 67 15.15 -17.91 5.01
C ILE A 67 14.68 -16.54 5.53
N GLU A 68 14.70 -16.31 6.84
CA GLU A 68 14.39 -15.00 7.40
C GLU A 68 15.42 -13.95 6.95
N THR A 69 16.70 -14.29 6.97
CA THR A 69 17.78 -13.41 6.51
C THR A 69 17.62 -13.06 5.04
N ALA A 70 17.33 -14.02 4.18
CA ALA A 70 17.09 -13.77 2.76
C ALA A 70 15.84 -12.91 2.53
N MET A 71 14.75 -13.12 3.26
CA MET A 71 13.55 -12.29 3.20
C MET A 71 13.83 -10.84 3.64
N GLN A 72 14.58 -10.65 4.72
CA GLN A 72 14.96 -9.31 5.19
C GLN A 72 15.90 -8.63 4.20
N GLY A 73 16.80 -9.38 3.55
CA GLY A 73 17.68 -8.88 2.50
C GLY A 73 16.89 -8.37 1.28
N LEU A 74 15.91 -9.14 0.77
CA LEU A 74 15.01 -8.68 -0.30
C LEU A 74 14.24 -7.42 0.10
N ARG A 75 13.74 -7.35 1.33
CA ARG A 75 13.05 -6.17 1.83
C ARG A 75 13.96 -4.94 1.84
N SER A 76 15.19 -5.09 2.29
CA SER A 76 16.18 -4.01 2.30
C SER A 76 16.53 -3.56 0.88
N PHE A 77 16.66 -4.50 -0.05
CA PHE A 77 16.87 -4.22 -1.46
C PHE A 77 15.70 -3.41 -2.04
N MET A 78 14.45 -3.82 -1.81
CA MET A 78 13.26 -3.10 -2.25
C MET A 78 13.22 -1.68 -1.67
N PHE A 79 13.54 -1.55 -0.39
CA PHE A 79 13.56 -0.23 0.25
C PHE A 79 14.56 0.71 -0.42
N SER A 80 15.76 0.24 -0.73
CA SER A 80 16.82 1.07 -1.30
C SER A 80 16.64 1.36 -2.79
N ASN A 81 16.08 0.42 -3.56
CA ASN A 81 16.08 0.49 -5.02
C ASN A 81 14.71 0.80 -5.63
N VAL A 82 13.63 0.62 -4.88
CA VAL A 82 12.28 0.87 -5.37
C VAL A 82 11.66 2.08 -4.68
N TYR A 83 11.73 2.15 -3.34
CA TYR A 83 11.05 3.21 -2.61
C TYR A 83 11.84 4.53 -2.55
N GLN A 84 13.18 4.51 -2.63
CA GLN A 84 13.97 5.75 -2.46
C GLN A 84 14.26 6.51 -3.76
N ASP A 85 14.25 5.87 -4.90
CA ASP A 85 14.82 6.46 -6.13
C ASP A 85 13.90 6.37 -7.38
N SER A 86 12.62 6.12 -7.19
CA SER A 86 11.71 5.90 -8.32
C SER A 86 11.02 7.18 -8.81
N ALA A 87 10.63 7.17 -10.10
CA ALA A 87 9.67 8.12 -10.67
C ALA A 87 8.37 8.20 -9.83
N ALA A 88 8.04 7.15 -9.08
CA ALA A 88 6.97 7.13 -8.09
C ALA A 88 7.09 8.24 -7.03
N LYS A 89 8.31 8.68 -6.71
CA LYS A 89 8.52 9.73 -5.70
C LYS A 89 8.02 11.11 -6.17
N SER A 90 8.04 11.38 -7.47
CA SER A 90 7.44 12.59 -8.04
C SER A 90 5.91 12.54 -7.99
N GLU A 91 5.32 11.36 -8.18
CA GLU A 91 3.88 11.15 -8.10
C GLU A 91 3.38 11.10 -6.65
N GLU A 92 4.22 10.64 -5.71
CA GLU A 92 3.90 10.66 -4.27
C GLU A 92 3.58 12.06 -3.75
N HIS A 93 4.34 13.07 -4.21
CA HIS A 93 4.04 14.46 -3.85
C HIS A 93 2.67 14.90 -4.36
N LYS A 94 2.32 14.53 -5.60
CA LYS A 94 1.00 14.84 -6.18
C LYS A 94 -0.11 14.12 -5.44
N ALA A 95 0.07 12.84 -5.11
CA ALA A 95 -0.90 12.08 -4.34
C ALA A 95 -1.15 12.71 -2.95
N LYS A 96 -0.09 13.11 -2.25
CA LYS A 96 -0.20 13.82 -0.96
C LYS A 96 -0.98 15.14 -1.11
N GLU A 97 -0.76 15.85 -2.20
CA GLU A 97 -1.46 17.11 -2.45
C GLU A 97 -2.95 16.87 -2.75
N VAL A 98 -3.29 15.83 -3.51
CA VAL A 98 -4.68 15.42 -3.75
C VAL A 98 -5.40 15.13 -2.41
N VAL A 99 -4.81 14.28 -1.57
CA VAL A 99 -5.37 13.93 -0.26
C VAL A 99 -5.55 15.17 0.62
N ARG A 100 -4.54 16.06 0.67
CA ARG A 100 -4.60 17.30 1.45
C ARG A 100 -5.72 18.22 0.98
N GLN A 101 -5.89 18.37 -0.33
CA GLN A 101 -6.92 19.24 -0.90
C GLN A 101 -8.32 18.67 -0.67
N LEU A 102 -8.52 17.36 -0.88
CA LEU A 102 -9.79 16.71 -0.57
C LEU A 102 -10.17 16.86 0.91
N TYR A 103 -9.23 16.62 1.81
CA TYR A 103 -9.45 16.81 3.24
C TYR A 103 -9.85 18.24 3.58
N THR A 104 -9.15 19.24 3.05
CA THR A 104 -9.47 20.65 3.28
C THR A 104 -10.84 21.01 2.72
N TYR A 105 -11.14 20.54 1.50
CA TYR A 105 -12.42 20.80 0.86
C TYR A 105 -13.61 20.28 1.67
N TYR A 106 -13.56 19.04 2.13
CA TYR A 106 -14.68 18.47 2.91
C TYR A 106 -14.80 19.04 4.32
N LEU A 107 -13.73 19.59 4.88
CA LEU A 107 -13.85 20.40 6.11
C LEU A 107 -14.63 21.69 5.90
N GLU A 108 -14.42 22.35 4.76
CA GLU A 108 -15.07 23.61 4.40
C GLU A 108 -16.48 23.40 3.82
N HIS A 109 -16.72 22.27 3.18
CA HIS A 109 -17.96 21.90 2.50
C HIS A 109 -18.60 20.65 3.13
N THR A 110 -18.80 20.68 4.43
CA THR A 110 -19.30 19.52 5.22
C THR A 110 -20.59 18.92 4.66
N GLY A 111 -21.46 19.75 4.07
CA GLY A 111 -22.72 19.28 3.47
C GLY A 111 -22.56 18.39 2.24
N GLU A 112 -21.37 18.26 1.69
CA GLU A 112 -21.07 17.38 0.56
C GLU A 112 -20.53 15.99 0.98
N LEU A 113 -20.37 15.77 2.30
CA LEU A 113 -20.08 14.43 2.82
C LEU A 113 -21.29 13.50 2.60
N PRO A 114 -21.05 12.21 2.37
CA PRO A 114 -22.11 11.21 2.35
C PRO A 114 -22.90 11.19 3.68
N GLU A 115 -24.19 10.85 3.59
CA GLU A 115 -25.11 10.89 4.73
C GLU A 115 -24.61 10.07 5.93
N GLU A 116 -23.97 8.93 5.69
CA GLU A 116 -23.39 8.09 6.74
C GLU A 116 -22.33 8.83 7.57
N TYR A 117 -21.49 9.64 6.93
CA TYR A 117 -20.47 10.45 7.62
C TYR A 117 -21.07 11.68 8.29
N LEU A 118 -22.10 12.28 7.69
CA LEU A 118 -22.85 13.36 8.34
C LEU A 118 -23.52 12.88 9.65
N ASN A 119 -24.05 11.66 9.64
CA ASN A 119 -24.64 11.06 10.83
C ASN A 119 -23.61 10.86 11.96
N MET A 120 -22.37 10.49 11.64
CA MET A 120 -21.29 10.39 12.64
C MET A 120 -21.05 11.73 13.34
N VAL A 121 -21.15 12.85 12.61
CA VAL A 121 -20.99 14.18 13.20
C VAL A 121 -22.20 14.58 14.03
N TRP A 122 -23.41 14.43 13.46
CA TRP A 122 -24.61 15.01 14.06
C TRP A 122 -25.31 14.12 15.09
N ILE A 123 -25.20 12.79 14.91
CA ILE A 123 -25.85 11.81 15.79
C ILE A 123 -24.87 11.25 16.81
N ASP A 124 -23.68 10.82 16.34
CA ASP A 124 -22.68 10.18 17.19
C ASP A 124 -21.76 11.18 17.89
N HIS A 125 -21.88 12.47 17.53
CA HIS A 125 -21.08 13.58 18.08
C HIS A 125 -19.57 13.43 17.88
N GLU A 126 -19.16 12.74 16.80
CA GLU A 126 -17.76 12.67 16.42
C GLU A 126 -17.26 14.01 15.89
N SER A 127 -15.98 14.29 16.08
CA SER A 127 -15.40 15.56 15.61
C SER A 127 -15.32 15.59 14.08
N LEU A 128 -15.75 16.68 13.47
CA LEU A 128 -15.72 16.85 12.01
C LEU A 128 -14.36 16.55 11.38
N PRO A 129 -13.22 17.04 11.94
CA PRO A 129 -11.90 16.73 11.38
C PRO A 129 -11.61 15.21 11.35
N ARG A 130 -12.09 14.46 12.36
CA ARG A 130 -11.93 13.01 12.40
C ARG A 130 -12.79 12.33 11.35
N VAL A 131 -14.04 12.69 11.23
CA VAL A 131 -14.98 12.12 10.25
C VAL A 131 -14.50 12.38 8.83
N VAL A 132 -14.03 13.58 8.52
CA VAL A 132 -13.44 13.91 7.21
C VAL A 132 -12.18 13.09 6.94
N CYS A 133 -11.34 12.91 7.97
CA CYS A 133 -10.15 12.05 7.85
C CYS A 133 -10.55 10.60 7.51
N ASP A 134 -11.53 10.04 8.21
CA ASP A 134 -11.99 8.67 7.99
C ASP A 134 -12.63 8.52 6.59
N TYR A 135 -13.38 9.52 6.11
CA TYR A 135 -13.95 9.53 4.76
C TYR A 135 -12.86 9.52 3.69
N VAL A 136 -11.89 10.44 3.77
CA VAL A 136 -10.82 10.53 2.77
C VAL A 136 -9.89 9.31 2.84
N ALA A 137 -9.59 8.81 4.04
CA ALA A 137 -8.77 7.60 4.21
C ALA A 137 -9.46 6.32 3.71
N GLY A 138 -10.79 6.31 3.66
CA GLY A 138 -11.58 5.19 3.12
C GLY A 138 -11.72 5.19 1.60
N MET A 139 -11.25 6.23 0.89
CA MET A 139 -11.30 6.30 -0.56
C MET A 139 -10.31 5.33 -1.20
N THR A 140 -10.71 4.70 -2.31
CA THR A 140 -9.74 4.09 -3.22
C THR A 140 -9.01 5.17 -4.01
N ASP A 141 -7.83 4.85 -4.56
CA ASP A 141 -7.04 5.80 -5.34
C ASP A 141 -7.84 6.39 -6.52
N ASP A 142 -8.53 5.53 -7.26
CA ASP A 142 -9.38 5.95 -8.38
C ASP A 142 -10.52 6.87 -7.94
N TYR A 143 -11.14 6.58 -6.80
CA TYR A 143 -12.22 7.40 -6.27
C TYR A 143 -11.72 8.76 -5.79
N ALA A 144 -10.57 8.81 -5.11
CA ALA A 144 -9.93 10.05 -4.69
C ALA A 144 -9.57 10.95 -5.88
N ILE A 145 -8.98 10.38 -6.94
CA ILE A 145 -8.68 11.10 -8.17
C ILE A 145 -9.95 11.60 -8.86
N HIS A 146 -11.01 10.77 -8.90
CA HIS A 146 -12.29 11.18 -9.46
C HIS A 146 -12.90 12.37 -8.68
N CYS A 147 -12.97 12.30 -7.36
CA CYS A 147 -13.45 13.39 -6.52
C CYS A 147 -12.63 14.66 -6.72
N PHE A 148 -11.31 14.54 -6.76
CA PHE A 148 -10.42 15.66 -7.01
C PHE A 148 -10.70 16.33 -8.37
N GLN A 149 -10.90 15.54 -9.41
CA GLN A 149 -11.23 16.06 -10.75
C GLN A 149 -12.58 16.77 -10.76
N GLU A 150 -13.59 16.21 -10.13
CA GLU A 150 -14.93 16.83 -10.07
C GLU A 150 -14.91 18.18 -9.33
N ILE A 151 -14.08 18.31 -8.31
CA ILE A 151 -14.00 19.51 -7.46
C ILE A 151 -13.10 20.59 -8.11
N TYR A 152 -11.94 20.21 -8.59
CA TYR A 152 -10.88 21.16 -8.95
C TYR A 152 -10.63 21.33 -10.45
N ILE A 153 -11.12 20.39 -11.30
CA ILE A 153 -10.89 20.47 -12.74
C ILE A 153 -12.17 20.92 -13.44
N PRO A 154 -12.18 22.08 -14.13
CA PRO A 154 -13.35 22.53 -14.87
C PRO A 154 -13.77 21.54 -15.95
N LYS A 155 -15.06 21.28 -16.03
CA LYS A 155 -15.62 20.46 -17.11
C LYS A 155 -15.66 21.28 -18.41
N PHE A 156 -15.30 20.64 -19.52
CA PHE A 156 -15.43 21.28 -20.83
C PHE A 156 -16.89 21.58 -21.13
N TRP A 157 -17.15 22.74 -21.72
CA TRP A 157 -18.47 23.04 -22.28
C TRP A 157 -18.73 22.09 -23.43
N GLN A 158 -19.64 21.17 -23.24
CA GLN A 158 -20.23 20.43 -24.37
C GLN A 158 -21.24 21.36 -25.02
N LEU A 159 -20.90 21.93 -26.17
CA LEU A 159 -21.86 22.51 -27.08
C LEU A 159 -22.72 21.33 -27.60
N MET A 160 -23.97 21.25 -27.15
CA MET A 160 -24.98 20.37 -27.79
C MET A 160 -25.23 20.83 -29.22
#